data_edd8cead58a2f863bd5dc7da1e96b0a2
#
_entry.id   edd8cead58a2f863bd5dc7da1e96b0a2
#
_cell.length_a   1.000
_cell.length_b   1.000
_cell.length_c   1.000
_cell.angle_alpha   90.00
_cell.angle_beta   90.00
_cell.angle_gamma   90.00
#
_symmetry.space_group_name_H-M   'P 1'
#
loop_
_entity.id
_entity.type
_entity.pdbx_description
1 polymer ?
#
loop_
_entity_poly.entity_id
_entity_poly.type
_entity_poly.pdbx_seq_one_letter_code
_entity_poly.pdbx_strand_id
1 'polypeptide(L)'
;GVTVEVAENNKVTVKGPKGTLERVLPSEMDIKVEGAEVLVSRPNDLKKMKSLHGLTRTLIHNMVVGVTEGFEKKLEVNGVGYRAQKQGNKLVMSLGYSHPVEMEDPEGLESTVDGNKIIIKGIDKEKVGQYAAEIRDKRRPEPYKGKGIKYADEVIRRKVGKTGKK
;
A
#
# COMPACT_ATOMS: atom_id res chain seq x y z
N GLY A 1 21.53 4.61 8.89
CA GLY A 1 20.62 5.65 9.30
C GLY A 1 19.28 5.21 9.90
N VAL A 2 19.12 3.91 10.21
CA VAL A 2 17.87 3.41 10.80
C VAL A 2 18.11 2.95 12.22
N THR A 3 17.24 3.35 13.13
CA THR A 3 17.25 2.93 14.53
C THR A 3 16.00 2.08 14.79
N VAL A 4 16.21 0.90 15.40
CA VAL A 4 15.12 -0.01 15.76
C VAL A 4 15.11 -0.18 17.26
N GLU A 5 13.96 0.03 17.88
CA GLU A 5 13.76 -0.16 19.31
C GLU A 5 12.64 -1.17 19.53
N VAL A 6 12.83 -2.08 20.47
CA VAL A 6 11.82 -3.08 20.84
C VAL A 6 11.44 -2.83 22.30
N ALA A 7 10.18 -2.47 22.52
CA ALA A 7 9.64 -2.26 23.85
C ALA A 7 8.96 -3.53 24.38
N GLU A 8 8.48 -3.49 25.60
CA GLU A 8 7.65 -4.55 26.15
C GLU A 8 6.45 -4.78 25.22
N ASN A 9 5.88 -6.00 25.25
CA ASN A 9 4.76 -6.40 24.40
C ASN A 9 5.12 -6.46 22.91
N ASN A 10 6.42 -6.54 22.57
CA ASN A 10 6.88 -6.58 21.17
C ASN A 10 6.42 -5.39 20.33
N LYS A 11 6.32 -4.24 20.94
CA LYS A 11 6.09 -2.99 20.20
C LYS A 11 7.43 -2.56 19.61
N VAL A 12 7.51 -2.62 18.29
CA VAL A 12 8.71 -2.25 17.54
C VAL A 12 8.55 -0.85 16.99
N THR A 13 9.53 0.00 17.27
CA THR A 13 9.62 1.36 16.75
C THR A 13 10.81 1.45 15.82
N VAL A 14 10.59 1.85 14.57
CA VAL A 14 11.64 1.98 13.57
C VAL A 14 11.73 3.44 13.14
N LYS A 15 12.88 4.03 13.32
CA LYS A 15 13.15 5.43 12.95
C LYS A 15 14.15 5.49 11.80
N GLY A 16 13.88 6.30 10.82
CA GLY A 16 14.76 6.48 9.68
C GLY A 16 14.65 7.88 9.10
N PRO A 17 15.39 8.16 8.01
CA PRO A 17 15.43 9.50 7.42
C PRO A 17 14.09 10.01 6.90
N LYS A 18 13.16 9.13 6.57
CA LYS A 18 11.85 9.53 6.06
C LYS A 18 10.75 9.58 7.11
N GLY A 19 10.99 9.09 8.31
CA GLY A 19 10.01 9.13 9.37
C GLY A 19 10.16 8.01 10.37
N THR A 20 9.09 7.80 11.15
CA THR A 20 9.05 6.81 12.22
C THR A 20 7.82 5.94 12.06
N LEU A 21 7.99 4.64 12.19
CA LEU A 21 6.89 3.66 12.20
C LEU A 21 6.91 2.87 13.49
N GLU A 22 5.72 2.58 14.01
CA GLU A 22 5.54 1.75 15.20
C GLU A 22 4.50 0.67 14.91
N ARG A 23 4.74 -0.52 15.48
CA ARG A 23 3.77 -1.60 15.36
C ARG A 23 3.95 -2.60 16.49
N VAL A 24 2.84 -3.08 17.02
CA VAL A 24 2.84 -4.17 18.00
C VAL A 24 2.83 -5.49 17.23
N LEU A 25 3.87 -6.29 17.42
CA LEU A 25 4.04 -7.57 16.73
C LEU A 25 3.61 -8.73 17.61
N PRO A 26 3.42 -9.95 17.04
CA PRO A 26 2.98 -11.10 17.84
C PRO A 26 3.86 -11.34 19.07
N SER A 27 3.25 -11.49 20.22
CA SER A 27 3.96 -11.68 21.49
C SER A 27 4.70 -13.00 21.60
N GLU A 28 4.31 -13.98 20.77
CA GLU A 28 4.95 -15.29 20.72
C GLU A 28 6.36 -15.24 20.11
N MET A 29 6.65 -14.21 19.33
CA MET A 29 7.96 -14.05 18.70
C MET A 29 8.93 -13.35 19.65
N ASP A 30 10.18 -13.76 19.61
CA ASP A 30 11.26 -13.11 20.35
C ASP A 30 12.02 -12.21 19.38
N ILE A 31 12.02 -10.90 19.66
CA ILE A 31 12.65 -9.91 18.79
C ILE A 31 13.78 -9.24 19.56
N LYS A 32 14.98 -9.32 19.00
CA LYS A 32 16.19 -8.74 19.61
C LYS A 32 16.93 -7.87 18.61
N VAL A 33 17.48 -6.80 19.11
CA VAL A 33 18.37 -5.94 18.32
C VAL A 33 19.80 -6.19 18.76
N GLU A 34 20.62 -6.67 17.84
CA GLU A 34 22.05 -6.94 18.11
C GLU A 34 22.88 -6.18 17.06
N GLY A 35 23.57 -5.13 17.51
CA GLY A 35 24.40 -4.31 16.62
C GLY A 35 23.59 -3.76 15.45
N ALA A 36 23.97 -4.15 14.22
CA ALA A 36 23.31 -3.72 12.99
C ALA A 36 22.21 -4.67 12.54
N GLU A 37 21.86 -5.67 13.34
CA GLU A 37 20.87 -6.68 12.96
C GLU A 37 19.70 -6.72 13.93
N VAL A 38 18.52 -7.04 13.39
CA VAL A 38 17.32 -7.34 14.16
C VAL A 38 17.02 -8.82 13.98
N LEU A 39 17.02 -9.56 15.08
CA LEU A 39 16.81 -11.00 15.07
C LEU A 39 15.41 -11.34 15.56
N VAL A 40 14.71 -12.16 14.79
CA VAL A 40 13.38 -12.65 15.15
C VAL A 40 13.46 -14.16 15.30
N SER A 41 13.05 -14.67 16.44
CA SER A 41 13.02 -16.11 16.68
C SER A 41 11.64 -16.56 17.15
N ARG A 42 11.35 -17.84 16.94
CA ARG A 42 10.10 -18.47 17.34
C ARG A 42 10.34 -19.50 18.44
N PRO A 43 9.33 -19.76 19.31
CA PRO A 43 9.53 -20.70 20.43
C PRO A 43 9.54 -22.17 20.00
N ASN A 44 8.93 -22.49 18.86
CA ASN A 44 8.87 -23.87 18.35
C ASN A 44 8.60 -23.87 16.84
N ASP A 45 8.47 -25.08 16.26
CA ASP A 45 8.28 -25.26 14.82
C ASP A 45 6.82 -25.61 14.43
N LEU A 46 5.87 -25.30 15.28
CA LEU A 46 4.47 -25.45 14.91
C LEU A 46 4.13 -24.57 13.71
N LYS A 47 3.23 -25.04 12.87
CA LYS A 47 2.83 -24.33 11.64
C LYS A 47 2.46 -22.87 11.91
N LYS A 48 1.68 -22.63 12.98
CA LYS A 48 1.30 -21.28 13.38
C LYS A 48 2.52 -20.43 13.72
N MET A 49 3.50 -20.98 14.43
CA MET A 49 4.72 -20.26 14.82
C MET A 49 5.59 -19.94 13.62
N LYS A 50 5.71 -20.87 12.68
CA LYS A 50 6.43 -20.61 11.41
C LYS A 50 5.79 -19.48 10.62
N SER A 51 4.47 -19.46 10.54
CA SER A 51 3.71 -18.42 9.83
C SER A 51 3.90 -17.04 10.49
N LEU A 52 3.80 -16.98 11.82
CA LEU A 52 4.01 -15.74 12.57
C LEU A 52 5.46 -15.26 12.46
N HIS A 53 6.42 -16.17 12.46
CA HIS A 53 7.83 -15.85 12.31
C HIS A 53 8.10 -15.16 10.97
N GLY A 54 7.62 -15.74 9.88
CA GLY A 54 7.75 -15.16 8.55
C GLY A 54 7.05 -13.81 8.43
N LEU A 55 5.84 -13.69 8.96
CA LEU A 55 5.08 -12.44 8.97
C LEU A 55 5.81 -11.35 9.76
N THR A 56 6.28 -11.67 10.95
CA THR A 56 6.97 -10.71 11.82
C THR A 56 8.24 -10.18 11.14
N ARG A 57 9.02 -11.06 10.56
CA ARG A 57 10.23 -10.68 9.83
C ARG A 57 9.90 -9.75 8.67
N THR A 58 8.87 -10.08 7.89
CA THR A 58 8.43 -9.27 6.75
C THR A 58 7.94 -7.90 7.18
N LEU A 59 7.16 -7.82 8.26
CA LEU A 59 6.65 -6.55 8.77
C LEU A 59 7.79 -5.62 9.21
N ILE A 60 8.78 -6.16 9.92
CA ILE A 60 9.96 -5.38 10.34
C ILE A 60 10.74 -4.90 9.11
N HIS A 61 10.97 -5.79 8.15
CA HIS A 61 11.66 -5.44 6.91
C HIS A 61 10.94 -4.30 6.17
N ASN A 62 9.63 -4.37 6.06
CA ASN A 62 8.84 -3.32 5.42
C ASN A 62 8.92 -1.99 6.16
N MET A 63 8.97 -2.03 7.50
CA MET A 63 9.14 -0.82 8.29
C MET A 63 10.50 -0.17 8.02
N VAL A 64 11.56 -0.97 7.97
CA VAL A 64 12.92 -0.48 7.68
C VAL A 64 12.99 0.13 6.28
N VAL A 65 12.49 -0.56 5.28
CA VAL A 65 12.47 -0.06 3.89
C VAL A 65 11.62 1.22 3.80
N GLY A 66 10.47 1.23 4.46
CA GLY A 66 9.56 2.38 4.44
C GLY A 66 10.19 3.65 4.99
N VAL A 67 10.91 3.58 6.11
CA VAL A 67 11.53 4.77 6.71
C VAL A 67 12.81 5.20 6.00
N THR A 68 13.39 4.35 5.16
CA THR A 68 14.59 4.69 4.37
C THR A 68 14.27 5.11 2.95
N GLU A 69 13.52 4.31 2.21
CA GLU A 69 13.21 4.54 0.80
C GLU A 69 11.78 5.00 0.57
N GLY A 70 10.87 4.57 1.42
CA GLY A 70 9.45 4.78 1.22
C GLY A 70 8.85 3.79 0.25
N PHE A 71 7.53 3.82 0.16
CA PHE A 71 6.79 2.98 -0.79
C PHE A 71 6.00 3.84 -1.74
N GLU A 72 5.79 3.33 -2.94
CA GLU A 72 5.07 4.01 -4.00
C GLU A 72 4.16 3.03 -4.71
N LYS A 73 2.92 3.45 -4.97
CA LYS A 73 1.98 2.66 -5.75
C LYS A 73 1.42 3.57 -6.84
N LYS A 74 1.44 3.09 -8.08
CA LYS A 74 0.95 3.83 -9.24
C LYS A 74 -0.36 3.25 -9.72
N LEU A 75 -1.31 4.12 -10.02
CA LEU A 75 -2.60 3.77 -10.58
C LEU A 75 -2.78 4.49 -11.92
N GLU A 76 -3.56 3.90 -12.81
CA GLU A 76 -3.92 4.52 -14.09
C GLU A 76 -5.43 4.68 -14.17
N VAL A 77 -5.87 5.85 -14.57
CA VAL A 77 -7.28 6.16 -14.84
C VAL A 77 -7.51 6.06 -16.33
N ASN A 78 -8.25 5.05 -16.75
CA ASN A 78 -8.53 4.80 -18.16
C ASN A 78 -10.01 4.96 -18.48
N GLY A 79 -10.32 5.66 -19.54
CA GLY A 79 -11.68 5.87 -20.00
C GLY A 79 -11.88 7.27 -20.56
N VAL A 80 -12.69 7.38 -21.59
CA VAL A 80 -13.03 8.69 -22.18
C VAL A 80 -13.79 9.53 -21.16
N GLY A 81 -13.29 10.74 -20.89
CA GLY A 81 -13.89 11.63 -19.90
C GLY A 81 -13.54 11.33 -18.45
N TYR A 82 -12.78 10.27 -18.19
CA TYR A 82 -12.31 9.95 -16.85
C TYR A 82 -11.05 10.77 -16.56
N ARG A 83 -11.04 11.46 -15.44
CA ARG A 83 -9.95 12.36 -15.05
C ARG A 83 -9.64 12.28 -13.56
N ALA A 84 -8.43 12.63 -13.21
CA ALA A 84 -8.02 12.81 -11.83
C ALA A 84 -7.29 14.13 -11.69
N GLN A 85 -7.50 14.82 -10.57
CA GLN A 85 -6.85 16.08 -10.25
C GLN A 85 -6.52 16.09 -8.76
N LYS A 86 -5.48 16.82 -8.40
CA LYS A 86 -5.11 17.02 -7.02
C LYS A 86 -5.39 18.46 -6.63
N GLN A 87 -6.19 18.65 -5.59
CA GLN A 87 -6.53 19.98 -5.05
C GLN A 87 -6.16 20.01 -3.57
N GLY A 88 -5.05 20.67 -3.23
CA GLY A 88 -4.56 20.67 -1.86
C GLY A 88 -4.22 19.26 -1.41
N ASN A 89 -4.89 18.77 -0.38
CA ASN A 89 -4.75 17.37 0.09
C ASN A 89 -5.88 16.46 -0.40
N LYS A 90 -6.71 16.93 -1.33
CA LYS A 90 -7.81 16.16 -1.87
C LYS A 90 -7.51 15.66 -3.27
N LEU A 91 -7.82 14.41 -3.51
CA LEU A 91 -7.78 13.79 -4.82
C LEU A 91 -9.20 13.81 -5.39
N VAL A 92 -9.41 14.55 -6.49
CA VAL A 92 -10.70 14.71 -7.12
C VAL A 92 -10.70 13.94 -8.44
N MET A 93 -11.65 13.05 -8.61
CA MET A 93 -11.72 12.16 -9.77
C MET A 93 -13.08 12.25 -10.45
N SER A 94 -13.08 12.40 -11.77
CA SER A 94 -14.27 12.28 -12.60
C SER A 94 -14.27 10.89 -13.22
N LEU A 95 -15.22 10.05 -12.80
CA LEU A 95 -15.23 8.63 -13.14
C LEU A 95 -16.54 8.17 -13.80
N GLY A 96 -17.23 9.09 -14.47
CA GLY A 96 -18.47 8.78 -15.15
C GLY A 96 -19.71 8.80 -14.25
N TYR A 97 -19.56 9.23 -13.00
CA TYR A 97 -20.70 9.44 -12.10
C TYR A 97 -21.28 10.85 -12.28
N SER A 98 -22.46 11.08 -11.73
CA SER A 98 -23.13 12.39 -11.81
C SER A 98 -22.37 13.50 -11.06
N HIS A 99 -21.49 13.13 -10.16
CA HIS A 99 -20.66 14.06 -9.40
C HIS A 99 -19.22 13.51 -9.30
N PRO A 100 -18.23 14.39 -9.07
CA PRO A 100 -16.85 13.90 -8.89
C PRO A 100 -16.69 13.13 -7.58
N VAL A 101 -15.74 12.21 -7.58
CA VAL A 101 -15.35 11.44 -6.39
C VAL A 101 -14.20 12.17 -5.74
N GLU A 102 -14.35 12.53 -4.47
CA GLU A 102 -13.32 13.22 -3.70
C GLU A 102 -12.78 12.30 -2.60
N MET A 103 -11.46 12.28 -2.46
CA MET A 103 -10.80 11.55 -1.39
C MET A 103 -9.71 12.42 -0.77
N GLU A 104 -9.61 12.41 0.54
CA GLU A 104 -8.54 13.10 1.24
C GLU A 104 -7.40 12.13 1.49
N ASP A 105 -6.16 12.62 1.34
CA ASP A 105 -4.99 11.80 1.65
C ASP A 105 -4.94 11.53 3.15
N PRO A 106 -4.85 10.25 3.56
CA PRO A 106 -4.64 9.93 4.96
C PRO A 106 -3.32 10.50 5.49
N GLU A 107 -3.24 10.67 6.80
CA GLU A 107 -2.01 11.12 7.43
C GLU A 107 -0.84 10.19 7.08
N GLY A 108 0.27 10.77 6.69
CA GLY A 108 1.47 10.03 6.30
C GLY A 108 1.50 9.54 4.86
N LEU A 109 0.45 9.84 4.09
CA LEU A 109 0.39 9.51 2.67
C LEU A 109 0.31 10.78 1.82
N GLU A 110 0.87 10.69 0.63
CA GLU A 110 0.80 11.77 -0.35
C GLU A 110 0.41 11.19 -1.69
N SER A 111 -0.62 11.77 -2.31
CA SER A 111 -0.99 11.41 -3.67
C SER A 111 -0.62 12.54 -4.62
N THR A 112 -0.16 12.18 -5.82
CA THR A 112 0.11 13.12 -6.89
C THR A 112 -0.54 12.61 -8.16
N VAL A 113 -0.87 13.54 -9.07
CA VAL A 113 -1.50 13.19 -10.34
C VAL A 113 -0.59 13.66 -11.48
N ASP A 114 -0.29 12.73 -12.38
CA ASP A 114 0.50 13.01 -13.57
C ASP A 114 -0.26 12.45 -14.78
N GLY A 115 -0.95 13.36 -15.50
CA GLY A 115 -1.78 12.96 -16.63
C GLY A 115 -2.94 12.06 -16.17
N ASN A 116 -2.94 10.82 -16.64
CA ASN A 116 -3.92 9.81 -16.23
C ASN A 116 -3.41 8.89 -15.12
N LYS A 117 -2.26 9.20 -14.54
CA LYS A 117 -1.65 8.38 -13.49
C LYS A 117 -1.80 9.03 -12.13
N ILE A 118 -2.09 8.21 -11.13
CA ILE A 118 -2.14 8.63 -9.74
C ILE A 118 -1.01 7.90 -9.02
N ILE A 119 -0.15 8.66 -8.35
CA ILE A 119 1.01 8.12 -7.64
C ILE A 119 0.79 8.33 -6.15
N ILE A 120 0.83 7.26 -5.37
CA ILE A 120 0.64 7.30 -3.93
C ILE A 120 1.96 6.92 -3.26
N LYS A 121 2.45 7.80 -2.39
CA LYS A 121 3.71 7.60 -1.67
C LYS A 121 3.48 7.66 -0.16
N GLY A 122 4.24 6.87 0.56
CA GLY A 122 4.22 6.86 2.01
C GLY A 122 5.28 5.94 2.58
N ILE A 123 5.50 6.03 3.87
CA ILE A 123 6.49 5.19 4.56
C ILE A 123 5.90 3.85 5.02
N ASP A 124 4.59 3.77 5.16
CA ASP A 124 3.91 2.55 5.60
C ASP A 124 3.32 1.83 4.38
N LYS A 125 3.91 0.68 4.04
CA LYS A 125 3.48 -0.12 2.89
C LYS A 125 2.00 -0.49 2.97
N GLU A 126 1.54 -0.84 4.16
CA GLU A 126 0.15 -1.25 4.38
C GLU A 126 -0.82 -0.10 4.08
N LYS A 127 -0.53 1.10 4.56
CA LYS A 127 -1.36 2.28 4.30
C LYS A 127 -1.33 2.69 2.84
N VAL A 128 -0.16 2.65 2.19
CA VAL A 128 -0.03 2.94 0.76
C VAL A 128 -0.89 1.99 -0.05
N GLY A 129 -0.79 0.68 0.21
CA GLY A 129 -1.58 -0.32 -0.48
C GLY A 129 -3.07 -0.18 -0.23
N GLN A 130 -3.47 0.09 1.02
CA GLN A 130 -4.86 0.26 1.39
C GLN A 130 -5.49 1.46 0.68
N TYR A 131 -4.82 2.59 0.69
CA TYR A 131 -5.33 3.80 0.02
C TYR A 131 -5.42 3.59 -1.50
N ALA A 132 -4.42 2.96 -2.10
CA ALA A 132 -4.45 2.63 -3.52
C ALA A 132 -5.63 1.72 -3.86
N ALA A 133 -5.90 0.73 -3.03
CA ALA A 133 -7.04 -0.17 -3.22
C ALA A 133 -8.39 0.57 -3.07
N GLU A 134 -8.49 1.48 -2.13
CA GLU A 134 -9.68 2.31 -1.94
C GLU A 134 -9.96 3.20 -3.15
N ILE A 135 -8.92 3.80 -3.72
CA ILE A 135 -9.05 4.61 -4.94
C ILE A 135 -9.49 3.74 -6.11
N ARG A 136 -8.89 2.57 -6.28
CA ARG A 136 -9.25 1.63 -7.34
C ARG A 136 -10.70 1.18 -7.21
N ASP A 137 -11.19 0.97 -5.99
CA ASP A 137 -12.57 0.54 -5.75
C ASP A 137 -13.61 1.59 -6.11
N LYS A 138 -13.23 2.85 -6.27
CA LYS A 138 -14.17 3.89 -6.70
C LYS A 138 -14.68 3.63 -8.10
N ARG A 139 -13.85 3.02 -8.94
CA ARG A 139 -14.26 2.58 -10.28
C ARG A 139 -13.31 1.50 -10.77
N ARG A 140 -13.58 0.24 -10.42
CA ARG A 140 -12.75 -0.88 -10.85
C ARG A 140 -12.74 -1.02 -12.37
N PRO A 141 -11.65 -1.53 -12.96
CA PRO A 141 -11.61 -1.76 -14.41
C PRO A 141 -12.68 -2.77 -14.82
N GLU A 142 -13.42 -2.44 -15.85
CA GLU A 142 -14.42 -3.36 -16.35
C GLU A 142 -13.79 -4.32 -17.38
N PRO A 143 -14.34 -5.55 -17.54
CA PRO A 143 -13.64 -6.59 -18.31
C PRO A 143 -13.76 -6.47 -19.83
N TYR A 144 -14.62 -5.57 -20.33
CA TYR A 144 -14.86 -5.47 -21.79
C TYR A 144 -13.94 -4.46 -22.46
N LYS A 145 -13.94 -3.21 -21.99
CA LYS A 145 -13.14 -2.13 -22.57
C LYS A 145 -12.00 -1.67 -21.68
N GLY A 146 -11.95 -2.14 -20.45
CA GLY A 146 -10.91 -1.77 -19.51
C GLY A 146 -11.04 -0.40 -18.89
N LYS A 147 -12.21 0.21 -18.94
CA LYS A 147 -12.46 1.51 -18.32
C LYS A 147 -12.46 1.40 -16.80
N GLY A 148 -11.82 2.33 -16.14
CA GLY A 148 -11.75 2.39 -14.69
C GLY A 148 -10.35 2.70 -14.21
N ILE A 149 -10.14 2.51 -12.92
CA ILE A 149 -8.85 2.72 -12.28
C ILE A 149 -8.19 1.36 -12.05
N LYS A 150 -6.99 1.19 -12.58
CA LYS A 150 -6.22 -0.04 -12.38
C LYS A 150 -4.86 0.30 -11.81
N TYR A 151 -4.17 -0.71 -11.23
CA TYR A 151 -2.76 -0.56 -10.91
C TYR A 151 -1.95 -0.46 -12.21
N ALA A 152 -0.86 0.30 -12.20
CA ALA A 152 -0.05 0.51 -13.39
C ALA A 152 0.49 -0.80 -13.99
N ASP A 153 0.78 -1.77 -13.12
CA ASP A 153 1.29 -3.09 -13.52
C ASP A 153 0.20 -4.15 -13.66
N GLU A 154 -1.06 -3.78 -13.47
CA GLU A 154 -2.17 -4.71 -13.54
C GLU A 154 -2.55 -5.02 -14.99
N VAL A 155 -2.74 -6.31 -15.27
CA VAL A 155 -3.25 -6.77 -16.56
C VAL A 155 -4.72 -7.13 -16.38
N ILE A 156 -5.58 -6.44 -17.13
CA ILE A 156 -7.02 -6.66 -17.04
C ILE A 156 -7.41 -7.85 -17.93
N ARG A 157 -8.02 -8.85 -17.29
CA ARG A 157 -8.54 -9.99 -18.02
C ARG A 157 -9.81 -9.57 -18.75
N ARG A 158 -9.70 -9.42 -20.06
CA ARG A 158 -10.81 -8.98 -20.87
C ARG A 158 -11.76 -10.09 -21.26
N LYS A 159 -13.04 -9.77 -21.35
CA LYS A 159 -14.06 -10.69 -21.81
C LYS A 159 -14.59 -10.22 -23.17
N VAL A 160 -15.02 -11.17 -23.98
CA VAL A 160 -15.63 -10.88 -25.29
C VAL A 160 -17.06 -10.40 -25.05
N GLY A 161 -17.42 -9.30 -25.71
CA GLY A 161 -18.78 -8.79 -25.64
C GLY A 161 -19.79 -9.70 -26.34
N LYS A 162 -21.07 -9.51 -26.06
CA LYS A 162 -22.16 -10.32 -26.63
C LYS A 162 -22.23 -10.25 -28.15
N THR A 163 -21.86 -9.12 -28.73
CA THR A 163 -21.89 -8.92 -30.18
C THR A 163 -20.88 -9.80 -30.91
N GLY A 164 -19.87 -10.32 -30.23
CA GLY A 164 -18.90 -11.25 -30.80
C GLY A 164 -19.41 -12.67 -30.93
N LYS A 165 -20.57 -12.96 -30.39
CA LYS A 165 -21.17 -14.29 -30.51
C LYS A 165 -21.84 -14.45 -31.85
N LYS A 166 -21.64 -15.53 -32.42
CA LYS A 166 -22.29 -15.94 -33.66
C LYS A 166 -22.76 -17.35 -33.53
#